data_ef0f6eeb47f1e646e8cb02b4aa717771
#
_entry.id   ef0f6eeb47f1e646e8cb02b4aa717771
#
_cell.length_a   1.000
_cell.length_b   1.000
_cell.length_c   1.000
_cell.angle_alpha   90.00
_cell.angle_beta   90.00
_cell.angle_gamma   90.00
#
_symmetry.space_group_name_H-M   'P 1'
#
loop_
_entity.id
_entity.type
_entity.pdbx_description
1 polymer ?
#
loop_
_entity_poly.entity_id
_entity_poly.type
_entity_poly.pdbx_seq_one_letter_code
_entity_poly.pdbx_strand_id
1 'polypeptide(L)'
;MLPSRIDVIIVGAGLSGLTLAYRLRNSGKSVLILEARERLGGRIETLYTPGTAPLEMGATWLGRKHTALWKLLKENGLEVFPQRQGEYAVYEADARRPAQFVRLPPNPEPSYRIRGGSSVLIESLAEAVGHDRIRLNQAVRRLTNTSEGVAITTDARSYLAETAVLTLPPELLVRTLDIDPPLPEDVGQLAVRTDTWMGQSIKFALTYPRPFWREEGSSGTFFSNAGPVVEMYDHADASDEHYALKGFVDPELYALSGSARQEAVLKQLEKAYGASVRNFTSYVDRTWRGEKNTSSPLADRLVPHQNQGHPAYRLPYWNGRLLMAGTETAAEFAGYMEGAVRGAERVARYIRSASSPRT
;
A
#
# COMPACT_ATOMS: atom_id res chain seq x y z
N MET A 1 -27.26 -1.34 17.40
CA MET A 1 -27.09 -2.77 17.13
C MET A 1 -26.83 -2.96 15.65
N LEU A 2 -25.83 -3.80 15.25
CA LEU A 2 -25.69 -4.21 13.86
C LEU A 2 -26.93 -5.05 13.46
N PRO A 3 -27.43 -4.93 12.20
CA PRO A 3 -28.51 -5.78 11.73
C PRO A 3 -28.09 -7.27 11.83
N SER A 4 -29.08 -8.16 11.99
CA SER A 4 -28.81 -9.61 12.04
C SER A 4 -28.08 -10.15 10.80
N ARG A 5 -28.26 -9.47 9.66
CA ARG A 5 -27.60 -9.73 8.38
C ARG A 5 -27.14 -8.39 7.78
N ILE A 6 -25.90 -8.35 7.29
CA ILE A 6 -25.30 -7.17 6.68
C ILE A 6 -25.27 -7.39 5.16
N ASP A 7 -25.59 -6.36 4.37
CA ASP A 7 -25.59 -6.50 2.92
C ASP A 7 -24.18 -6.80 2.36
N VAL A 8 -23.17 -6.04 2.83
CA VAL A 8 -21.80 -6.19 2.34
C VAL A 8 -20.80 -6.18 3.49
N ILE A 9 -20.05 -7.25 3.64
CA ILE A 9 -18.87 -7.25 4.52
C ILE A 9 -17.61 -7.23 3.67
N ILE A 10 -16.75 -6.25 3.96
CA ILE A 10 -15.48 -6.04 3.30
C ILE A 10 -14.36 -6.52 4.22
N VAL A 11 -13.50 -7.41 3.75
CA VAL A 11 -12.36 -7.93 4.50
C VAL A 11 -11.11 -7.16 4.10
N GLY A 12 -10.61 -6.32 5.02
CA GLY A 12 -9.47 -5.43 4.89
C GLY A 12 -9.86 -3.95 4.78
N ALA A 13 -9.23 -3.12 5.62
CA ALA A 13 -9.38 -1.65 5.65
C ALA A 13 -8.18 -0.93 5.00
N GLY A 14 -7.60 -1.53 3.96
CA GLY A 14 -6.67 -0.85 3.06
C GLY A 14 -7.40 0.06 2.08
N LEU A 15 -6.65 0.73 1.19
CA LEU A 15 -7.22 1.64 0.20
C LEU A 15 -8.35 1.03 -0.63
N SER A 16 -8.23 -0.24 -1.05
CA SER A 16 -9.31 -0.93 -1.78
C SER A 16 -10.60 -1.05 -0.97
N GLY A 17 -10.51 -1.52 0.28
CA GLY A 17 -11.70 -1.74 1.12
C GLY A 17 -12.38 -0.43 1.49
N LEU A 18 -11.61 0.58 1.89
CA LEU A 18 -12.14 1.89 2.23
C LEU A 18 -12.75 2.59 1.00
N THR A 19 -12.10 2.52 -0.17
CA THR A 19 -12.68 3.05 -1.41
C THR A 19 -13.99 2.35 -1.77
N LEU A 20 -14.08 1.03 -1.63
CA LEU A 20 -15.31 0.29 -1.89
C LEU A 20 -16.43 0.74 -0.95
N ALA A 21 -16.16 0.82 0.35
CA ALA A 21 -17.15 1.30 1.32
C ALA A 21 -17.58 2.75 1.04
N TYR A 22 -16.62 3.61 0.73
CA TYR A 22 -16.89 5.00 0.31
C TYR A 22 -17.80 5.07 -0.92
N ARG A 23 -17.57 4.23 -1.94
CA ARG A 23 -18.42 4.15 -3.14
C ARG A 23 -19.83 3.61 -2.83
N LEU A 24 -19.97 2.77 -1.81
CA LEU A 24 -21.26 2.19 -1.40
C LEU A 24 -22.04 3.02 -0.35
N ARG A 25 -21.44 4.06 0.25
CA ARG A 25 -22.01 4.79 1.39
C ARG A 25 -23.43 5.34 1.19
N ASN A 26 -23.77 5.67 -0.07
CA ASN A 26 -25.08 6.24 -0.44
C ASN A 26 -25.95 5.23 -1.25
N SER A 27 -25.64 3.94 -1.20
CA SER A 27 -26.35 2.92 -1.98
C SER A 27 -27.57 2.32 -1.26
N GLY A 28 -27.87 2.75 -0.03
CA GLY A 28 -28.90 2.15 0.82
C GLY A 28 -28.49 0.79 1.46
N LYS A 29 -27.29 0.30 1.16
CA LYS A 29 -26.77 -0.97 1.70
C LYS A 29 -26.06 -0.76 3.03
N SER A 30 -26.27 -1.71 3.95
CA SER A 30 -25.46 -1.83 5.16
C SER A 30 -24.08 -2.38 4.79
N VAL A 31 -23.02 -1.66 5.18
CA VAL A 31 -21.62 -2.04 4.88
C VAL A 31 -20.84 -2.10 6.19
N LEU A 32 -20.04 -3.16 6.35
CA LEU A 32 -19.11 -3.33 7.47
C LEU A 32 -17.74 -3.71 6.93
N ILE A 33 -16.69 -3.09 7.47
CA ILE A 33 -15.29 -3.43 7.18
C ILE A 33 -14.70 -4.18 8.37
N LEU A 34 -14.03 -5.30 8.11
CA LEU A 34 -13.27 -6.07 9.10
C LEU A 34 -11.78 -5.97 8.77
N GLU A 35 -11.00 -5.42 9.69
CA GLU A 35 -9.55 -5.26 9.55
C GLU A 35 -8.82 -6.06 10.62
N ALA A 36 -7.80 -6.80 10.20
CA ALA A 36 -7.02 -7.66 11.09
C ALA A 36 -6.07 -6.88 12.02
N ARG A 37 -5.60 -5.72 11.58
CA ARG A 37 -4.69 -4.84 12.32
C ARG A 37 -5.44 -3.93 13.28
N GLU A 38 -4.69 -3.29 14.16
CA GLU A 38 -5.14 -2.18 15.01
C GLU A 38 -5.17 -0.84 14.26
N ARG A 39 -4.70 -0.78 13.01
CA ARG A 39 -4.64 0.41 12.17
C ARG A 39 -5.28 0.21 10.79
N LEU A 40 -5.68 1.31 10.19
CA LEU A 40 -6.15 1.39 8.80
C LEU A 40 -4.97 1.45 7.80
N GLY A 41 -5.29 1.45 6.51
CA GLY A 41 -4.38 1.78 5.41
C GLY A 41 -3.72 0.58 4.74
N GLY A 42 -3.60 -0.56 5.43
CA GLY A 42 -2.92 -1.73 4.85
C GLY A 42 -1.48 -1.43 4.46
N ARG A 43 -1.17 -1.41 3.15
CA ARG A 43 0.15 -1.05 2.58
C ARG A 43 0.41 0.46 2.46
N ILE A 44 -0.51 1.31 2.88
CA ILE A 44 -0.30 2.74 3.09
C ILE A 44 0.01 2.95 4.55
N GLU A 45 1.11 3.66 4.83
CA GLU A 45 1.54 3.99 6.18
C GLU A 45 2.40 5.25 6.12
N THR A 46 1.93 6.33 6.73
CA THR A 46 2.67 7.58 6.92
C THR A 46 2.92 7.76 8.41
N LEU A 47 4.17 7.98 8.78
CA LEU A 47 4.53 8.30 10.17
C LEU A 47 4.54 9.82 10.34
N TYR A 48 3.90 10.26 11.41
CA TYR A 48 3.83 11.67 11.78
C TYR A 48 4.59 11.92 13.08
N THR A 49 5.54 12.84 13.01
CA THR A 49 6.23 13.36 14.20
C THR A 49 6.13 14.88 14.14
N PRO A 50 5.66 15.56 15.19
CA PRO A 50 5.56 17.02 15.20
C PRO A 50 6.88 17.70 14.83
N GLY A 51 6.83 18.71 13.94
CA GLY A 51 8.00 19.44 13.48
C GLY A 51 8.89 18.69 12.48
N THR A 52 8.40 17.60 11.88
CA THR A 52 9.12 16.87 10.82
C THR A 52 8.26 16.65 9.60
N ALA A 53 8.89 16.33 8.45
CA ALA A 53 8.17 15.92 7.27
C ALA A 53 7.38 14.62 7.53
N PRO A 54 6.15 14.46 6.99
CA PRO A 54 5.44 13.19 7.00
C PRO A 54 6.24 12.11 6.27
N LEU A 55 6.56 11.01 6.96
CA LEU A 55 7.42 9.95 6.44
C LEU A 55 6.59 8.79 5.86
N GLU A 56 6.68 8.61 4.56
CA GLU A 56 5.94 7.59 3.81
C GLU A 56 6.64 6.23 3.87
N MET A 57 6.24 5.39 4.79
CA MET A 57 6.80 4.04 4.96
C MET A 57 6.06 2.98 4.11
N GLY A 58 4.88 3.32 3.59
CA GLY A 58 4.09 2.54 2.63
C GLY A 58 4.14 3.09 1.21
N ALA A 59 3.04 2.93 0.46
CA ALA A 59 2.87 3.50 -0.88
C ALA A 59 2.97 5.02 -0.83
N THR A 60 3.66 5.63 -1.80
CA THR A 60 4.07 7.03 -1.74
C THR A 60 3.65 7.80 -2.98
N TRP A 61 4.05 7.31 -4.16
CA TRP A 61 4.00 8.08 -5.39
C TRP A 61 2.81 7.75 -6.27
N LEU A 62 2.33 8.75 -6.99
CA LEU A 62 1.36 8.60 -8.05
C LEU A 62 1.83 9.36 -9.30
N GLY A 63 1.43 8.86 -10.47
CA GLY A 63 1.69 9.50 -11.75
C GLY A 63 0.40 10.07 -12.35
N ARG A 64 0.50 10.88 -13.41
CA ARG A 64 -0.67 11.45 -14.12
C ARG A 64 -1.59 10.39 -14.71
N LYS A 65 -1.05 9.22 -15.06
CA LYS A 65 -1.81 8.07 -15.59
C LYS A 65 -2.70 7.38 -14.55
N HIS A 66 -2.54 7.68 -13.24
CA HIS A 66 -3.34 7.15 -12.15
C HIS A 66 -4.68 7.88 -12.01
N THR A 67 -5.49 7.86 -13.07
CA THR A 67 -6.68 8.73 -13.23
C THR A 67 -7.79 8.49 -12.21
N ALA A 68 -7.99 7.23 -11.78
CA ALA A 68 -8.99 6.91 -10.76
C ALA A 68 -8.56 7.42 -9.38
N LEU A 69 -7.27 7.30 -9.05
CA LEU A 69 -6.72 7.84 -7.82
C LEU A 69 -6.79 9.38 -7.80
N TRP A 70 -6.41 10.06 -8.90
CA TRP A 70 -6.54 11.51 -9.02
C TRP A 70 -7.98 11.98 -8.80
N LYS A 71 -8.94 11.27 -9.39
CA LYS A 71 -10.38 11.57 -9.19
C LYS A 71 -10.77 11.40 -7.73
N LEU A 72 -10.35 10.30 -7.09
CA LEU A 72 -10.66 10.04 -5.68
C LEU A 72 -10.06 11.10 -4.75
N LEU A 73 -8.81 11.53 -4.99
CA LEU A 73 -8.16 12.61 -4.25
C LEU A 73 -8.95 13.93 -4.38
N LYS A 74 -9.33 14.29 -5.60
CA LYS A 74 -10.13 15.50 -5.86
C LYS A 74 -11.50 15.44 -5.17
N GLU A 75 -12.18 14.31 -5.18
CA GLU A 75 -13.46 14.10 -4.51
C GLU A 75 -13.35 14.28 -2.99
N ASN A 76 -12.19 14.04 -2.41
CA ASN A 76 -11.92 14.19 -0.98
C ASN A 76 -11.19 15.51 -0.66
N GLY A 77 -11.06 16.44 -1.61
CA GLY A 77 -10.41 17.73 -1.40
C GLY A 77 -8.92 17.66 -1.07
N LEU A 78 -8.25 16.57 -1.45
CA LEU A 78 -6.85 16.33 -1.13
C LEU A 78 -5.93 16.86 -2.23
N GLU A 79 -4.90 17.60 -1.81
CA GLU A 79 -3.92 18.19 -2.67
C GLU A 79 -2.72 17.27 -2.91
N VAL A 80 -2.11 17.43 -4.07
CA VAL A 80 -0.87 16.75 -4.43
C VAL A 80 0.18 17.77 -4.85
N PHE A 81 1.44 17.39 -4.69
CA PHE A 81 2.58 18.19 -5.13
C PHE A 81 3.61 17.31 -5.85
N PRO A 82 4.39 17.87 -6.78
CA PRO A 82 5.37 17.09 -7.50
C PRO A 82 6.47 16.60 -6.55
N GLN A 83 6.95 15.38 -6.76
CA GLN A 83 8.17 14.90 -6.15
C GLN A 83 9.31 15.81 -6.58
N ARG A 84 10.07 16.34 -5.61
CA ARG A 84 11.24 17.16 -5.92
C ARG A 84 12.23 16.33 -6.75
N GLN A 85 12.60 16.88 -7.86
CA GLN A 85 13.68 16.38 -8.69
C GLN A 85 14.68 17.52 -8.84
N GLY A 86 15.96 17.21 -8.70
CA GLY A 86 17.02 18.15 -8.99
C GLY A 86 17.65 17.83 -10.34
N GLU A 87 18.71 18.53 -10.65
CA GLU A 87 19.43 18.36 -11.90
C GLU A 87 20.39 17.16 -11.87
N TYR A 88 20.93 16.85 -10.69
CA TYR A 88 21.91 15.79 -10.49
C TYR A 88 21.45 14.76 -9.46
N ALA A 89 21.71 13.49 -9.74
CA ALA A 89 21.64 12.41 -8.78
C ALA A 89 23.06 11.94 -8.41
N VAL A 90 23.16 11.27 -7.28
CA VAL A 90 24.37 10.55 -6.89
C VAL A 90 24.22 9.10 -7.31
N TYR A 91 25.20 8.56 -8.04
CA TYR A 91 25.20 7.19 -8.52
C TYR A 91 26.44 6.45 -8.02
N GLU A 92 26.24 5.30 -7.37
CA GLU A 92 27.28 4.40 -6.91
C GLU A 92 27.22 3.10 -7.74
N ALA A 93 28.13 2.97 -8.71
CA ALA A 93 28.17 1.83 -9.61
C ALA A 93 28.67 0.55 -8.94
N ASP A 94 29.66 0.69 -8.05
CA ASP A 94 30.23 -0.41 -7.26
C ASP A 94 30.88 0.11 -5.96
N ALA A 95 31.06 -0.79 -4.98
CA ALA A 95 31.55 -0.43 -3.65
C ALA A 95 33.02 0.07 -3.62
N ARG A 96 33.80 -0.16 -4.69
CA ARG A 96 35.24 0.14 -4.77
C ARG A 96 35.53 1.53 -5.34
N ARG A 97 34.54 2.12 -6.00
CA ARG A 97 34.65 3.44 -6.63
C ARG A 97 33.93 4.51 -5.84
N PRO A 98 34.38 5.76 -5.88
CA PRO A 98 33.59 6.87 -5.37
C PRO A 98 32.26 6.97 -6.11
N ALA A 99 31.20 7.36 -5.39
CA ALA A 99 29.94 7.74 -6.00
C ALA A 99 30.14 8.95 -6.93
N GLN A 100 29.37 9.04 -8.00
CA GLN A 100 29.47 10.04 -9.04
C GLN A 100 28.21 10.90 -9.10
N PHE A 101 28.38 12.18 -9.34
CA PHE A 101 27.27 13.06 -9.72
C PHE A 101 26.95 12.81 -11.19
N VAL A 102 25.70 12.39 -11.45
CA VAL A 102 25.19 12.15 -12.80
C VAL A 102 24.03 13.07 -13.09
N ARG A 103 24.04 13.72 -14.26
CA ARG A 103 22.95 14.57 -14.68
C ARG A 103 21.72 13.73 -14.97
N LEU A 104 20.59 14.08 -14.35
CA LEU A 104 19.33 13.42 -14.63
C LEU A 104 18.76 13.88 -15.97
N PRO A 105 18.20 12.98 -16.79
CA PRO A 105 17.49 13.39 -17.98
C PRO A 105 16.23 14.18 -17.58
N PRO A 106 15.75 15.07 -18.48
CA PRO A 106 14.45 15.71 -18.29
C PRO A 106 13.36 14.68 -18.06
N ASN A 107 12.55 14.87 -17.02
CA ASN A 107 11.42 14.00 -16.72
C ASN A 107 10.10 14.72 -17.06
N PRO A 108 9.50 14.45 -18.22
CA PRO A 108 8.25 15.08 -18.63
C PRO A 108 7.03 14.56 -17.86
N GLU A 109 7.15 13.42 -17.18
CA GLU A 109 6.08 12.80 -16.38
C GLU A 109 6.53 12.65 -14.94
N PRO A 110 6.58 13.74 -14.12
CA PRO A 110 7.01 13.66 -12.73
C PRO A 110 6.06 12.80 -11.90
N SER A 111 6.59 12.13 -10.89
CA SER A 111 5.80 11.56 -9.82
C SER A 111 5.28 12.66 -8.90
N TYR A 112 4.15 12.38 -8.25
CA TYR A 112 3.53 13.28 -7.27
C TYR A 112 3.40 12.59 -5.93
N ARG A 113 3.28 13.39 -4.86
CA ARG A 113 2.99 12.95 -3.50
C ARG A 113 1.73 13.66 -3.00
N ILE A 114 1.03 13.03 -2.07
CA ILE A 114 -0.15 13.63 -1.42
C ILE A 114 0.36 14.57 -0.31
N ARG A 115 -0.16 15.80 -0.29
CA ARG A 115 0.13 16.76 0.79
C ARG A 115 -0.32 16.16 2.14
N GLY A 116 0.59 16.17 3.11
CA GLY A 116 0.36 15.55 4.41
C GLY A 116 0.60 14.03 4.45
N GLY A 117 0.95 13.40 3.32
CA GLY A 117 1.22 11.97 3.24
C GLY A 117 0.01 11.13 2.79
N SER A 118 0.28 9.91 2.32
CA SER A 118 -0.78 9.05 1.74
C SER A 118 -1.82 8.59 2.75
N SER A 119 -1.49 8.57 4.06
CA SER A 119 -2.46 8.20 5.10
C SER A 119 -3.59 9.19 5.26
N VAL A 120 -3.45 10.46 4.84
CA VAL A 120 -4.58 11.42 4.87
C VAL A 120 -5.74 10.99 3.97
N LEU A 121 -5.45 10.27 2.86
CA LEU A 121 -6.51 9.68 2.03
C LEU A 121 -7.24 8.55 2.78
N ILE A 122 -6.51 7.73 3.50
CA ILE A 122 -7.08 6.63 4.31
C ILE A 122 -8.00 7.20 5.39
N GLU A 123 -7.55 8.21 6.11
CA GLU A 123 -8.31 8.88 7.17
C GLU A 123 -9.56 9.56 6.61
N SER A 124 -9.44 10.32 5.53
CA SER A 124 -10.56 10.97 4.86
C SER A 124 -11.63 9.97 4.39
N LEU A 125 -11.21 8.82 3.83
CA LEU A 125 -12.15 7.78 3.43
C LEU A 125 -12.82 7.11 4.63
N ALA A 126 -12.07 6.84 5.71
CA ALA A 126 -12.62 6.23 6.93
C ALA A 126 -13.64 7.14 7.61
N GLU A 127 -13.36 8.45 7.67
CA GLU A 127 -14.27 9.45 8.19
C GLU A 127 -15.56 9.52 7.35
N ALA A 128 -15.43 9.57 6.02
CA ALA A 128 -16.59 9.60 5.11
C ALA A 128 -17.43 8.31 5.13
N VAL A 129 -16.83 7.17 5.46
CA VAL A 129 -17.52 5.87 5.65
C VAL A 129 -18.23 5.83 7.01
N GLY A 130 -17.62 6.41 8.04
CA GLY A 130 -18.00 6.31 9.43
C GLY A 130 -17.24 5.22 10.18
N HIS A 131 -16.57 5.59 11.27
CA HIS A 131 -15.75 4.69 12.08
C HIS A 131 -16.55 3.55 12.73
N ASP A 132 -17.86 3.79 12.96
CA ASP A 132 -18.80 2.77 13.45
C ASP A 132 -19.02 1.61 12.48
N ARG A 133 -18.65 1.77 11.21
CA ARG A 133 -18.68 0.73 10.16
C ARG A 133 -17.35 0.01 9.97
N ILE A 134 -16.35 0.29 10.80
CA ILE A 134 -15.03 -0.32 10.71
C ILE A 134 -14.74 -1.02 12.03
N ARG A 135 -14.27 -2.26 11.95
CA ARG A 135 -13.86 -3.06 13.10
C ARG A 135 -12.40 -3.45 12.93
N LEU A 136 -11.55 -2.84 13.75
CA LEU A 136 -10.14 -3.19 13.87
C LEU A 136 -9.98 -4.44 14.74
N ASN A 137 -8.81 -5.08 14.67
CA ASN A 137 -8.50 -6.31 15.43
C ASN A 137 -9.51 -7.43 15.19
N GLN A 138 -10.05 -7.52 13.97
CA GLN A 138 -11.01 -8.52 13.51
C GLN A 138 -10.41 -9.32 12.35
N ALA A 139 -9.42 -10.17 12.65
CA ALA A 139 -8.85 -11.06 11.65
C ALA A 139 -9.89 -12.10 11.24
N VAL A 140 -10.34 -12.04 10.00
CA VAL A 140 -11.21 -13.06 9.40
C VAL A 140 -10.41 -14.35 9.23
N ARG A 141 -11.00 -15.48 9.63
CA ARG A 141 -10.39 -16.82 9.57
C ARG A 141 -11.13 -17.76 8.62
N ARG A 142 -12.46 -17.64 8.58
CA ARG A 142 -13.28 -18.54 7.77
C ARG A 142 -14.42 -17.77 7.09
N LEU A 143 -14.71 -18.18 5.86
CA LEU A 143 -15.91 -17.82 5.13
C LEU A 143 -16.65 -19.09 4.72
N THR A 144 -17.93 -19.17 5.01
CA THR A 144 -18.77 -20.29 4.62
C THR A 144 -19.98 -19.80 3.84
N ASN A 145 -20.20 -20.34 2.64
CA ASN A 145 -21.40 -20.05 1.85
C ASN A 145 -22.56 -20.91 2.37
N THR A 146 -23.54 -20.26 2.96
CA THR A 146 -24.74 -20.92 3.53
C THR A 146 -26.00 -20.59 2.72
N SER A 147 -27.12 -21.23 3.02
CA SER A 147 -28.43 -20.90 2.42
C SER A 147 -28.84 -19.46 2.73
N GLU A 148 -28.49 -18.94 3.91
CA GLU A 148 -28.86 -17.60 4.39
C GLU A 148 -27.91 -16.47 3.92
N GLY A 149 -26.71 -16.80 3.44
CA GLY A 149 -25.70 -15.84 3.02
C GLY A 149 -24.28 -16.36 3.25
N VAL A 150 -23.34 -15.45 3.42
CA VAL A 150 -21.95 -15.76 3.75
C VAL A 150 -21.74 -15.61 5.24
N ALA A 151 -21.47 -16.71 5.93
CA ALA A 151 -21.03 -16.70 7.32
C ALA A 151 -19.54 -16.37 7.37
N ILE A 152 -19.15 -15.36 8.16
CA ILE A 152 -17.78 -14.86 8.28
C ILE A 152 -17.36 -14.97 9.74
N THR A 153 -16.32 -15.74 10.01
CA THR A 153 -15.81 -15.96 11.38
C THR A 153 -14.48 -15.26 11.56
N THR A 154 -14.36 -14.47 12.62
CA THR A 154 -13.13 -13.84 13.11
C THR A 154 -12.69 -14.52 14.40
N ASP A 155 -11.51 -14.13 14.92
CA ASP A 155 -11.05 -14.61 16.22
C ASP A 155 -12.01 -14.24 17.37
N ALA A 156 -12.82 -13.18 17.19
CA ALA A 156 -13.68 -12.63 18.27
C ALA A 156 -15.15 -13.00 18.13
N ARG A 157 -15.69 -13.13 16.91
CA ARG A 157 -17.13 -13.35 16.67
C ARG A 157 -17.43 -13.79 15.24
N SER A 158 -18.70 -14.13 14.99
CA SER A 158 -19.20 -14.42 13.65
C SER A 158 -20.17 -13.35 13.16
N TYR A 159 -20.23 -13.21 11.84
CA TYR A 159 -21.11 -12.29 11.12
C TYR A 159 -21.81 -13.04 10.00
N LEU A 160 -22.98 -12.53 9.57
CA LEU A 160 -23.69 -13.02 8.40
C LEU A 160 -23.82 -11.87 7.39
N ALA A 161 -23.37 -12.09 6.15
CA ALA A 161 -23.46 -11.14 5.06
C ALA A 161 -24.24 -11.67 3.86
N GLU A 162 -24.81 -10.78 3.06
CA GLU A 162 -25.30 -11.14 1.73
C GLU A 162 -24.12 -11.37 0.79
N THR A 163 -23.14 -10.46 0.83
CA THR A 163 -21.94 -10.50 0.00
C THR A 163 -20.70 -10.26 0.85
N ALA A 164 -19.67 -11.08 0.66
CA ALA A 164 -18.32 -10.85 1.19
C ALA A 164 -17.40 -10.35 0.08
N VAL A 165 -16.60 -9.32 0.38
CA VAL A 165 -15.60 -8.78 -0.56
C VAL A 165 -14.22 -8.86 0.06
N LEU A 166 -13.31 -9.56 -0.61
CA LEU A 166 -11.93 -9.75 -0.16
C LEU A 166 -11.03 -8.71 -0.82
N THR A 167 -10.27 -7.96 -0.01
CA THR A 167 -9.32 -6.93 -0.47
C THR A 167 -7.87 -7.27 -0.12
N LEU A 168 -7.64 -8.49 0.31
CA LEU A 168 -6.32 -9.04 0.65
C LEU A 168 -5.53 -9.39 -0.62
N PRO A 169 -4.19 -9.43 -0.55
CA PRO A 169 -3.39 -10.06 -1.60
C PRO A 169 -3.82 -11.51 -1.83
N PRO A 170 -3.88 -11.99 -3.09
CA PRO A 170 -4.39 -13.33 -3.41
C PRO A 170 -3.67 -14.47 -2.70
N GLU A 171 -2.34 -14.40 -2.60
CA GLU A 171 -1.54 -15.42 -1.90
C GLU A 171 -1.88 -15.47 -0.41
N LEU A 172 -1.96 -14.29 0.23
CA LEU A 172 -2.33 -14.18 1.63
C LEU A 172 -3.73 -14.73 1.88
N LEU A 173 -4.68 -14.43 0.98
CA LEU A 173 -6.06 -14.89 1.05
C LEU A 173 -6.13 -16.42 1.15
N VAL A 174 -5.54 -17.16 0.21
CA VAL A 174 -5.63 -18.63 0.19
C VAL A 174 -4.85 -19.30 1.31
N ARG A 175 -3.88 -18.61 1.88
CA ARG A 175 -3.07 -19.14 2.97
C ARG A 175 -3.67 -18.91 4.36
N THR A 176 -4.45 -17.86 4.53
CA THR A 176 -4.92 -17.44 5.86
C THR A 176 -6.41 -17.62 6.07
N LEU A 177 -7.18 -17.79 5.00
CA LEU A 177 -8.63 -17.96 5.06
C LEU A 177 -9.04 -19.39 4.74
N ASP A 178 -9.87 -19.97 5.59
CA ASP A 178 -10.63 -21.17 5.29
C ASP A 178 -11.90 -20.75 4.53
N ILE A 179 -12.01 -21.16 3.27
CA ILE A 179 -13.10 -20.78 2.34
C ILE A 179 -13.88 -22.03 1.98
N ASP A 180 -15.15 -22.08 2.38
CA ASP A 180 -16.02 -23.24 2.24
C ASP A 180 -17.37 -22.87 1.55
N PRO A 181 -17.68 -23.44 0.36
CA PRO A 181 -16.83 -24.30 -0.44
C PRO A 181 -15.59 -23.55 -0.97
N PRO A 182 -14.48 -24.27 -1.23
CA PRO A 182 -13.24 -23.64 -1.67
C PRO A 182 -13.40 -22.94 -3.02
N LEU A 183 -12.51 -21.99 -3.28
CA LEU A 183 -12.35 -21.43 -4.63
C LEU A 183 -12.00 -22.56 -5.62
N PRO A 184 -12.30 -22.39 -6.92
CA PRO A 184 -11.83 -23.33 -7.94
C PRO A 184 -10.32 -23.59 -7.80
N GLU A 185 -9.90 -24.84 -8.00
CA GLU A 185 -8.52 -25.27 -7.76
C GLU A 185 -7.49 -24.44 -8.54
N ASP A 186 -7.80 -24.15 -9.80
CA ASP A 186 -6.99 -23.31 -10.68
C ASP A 186 -6.81 -21.87 -10.15
N VAL A 187 -7.85 -21.31 -9.53
CA VAL A 187 -7.81 -19.99 -8.87
C VAL A 187 -6.97 -20.04 -7.60
N GLY A 188 -7.10 -21.09 -6.81
CA GLY A 188 -6.26 -21.29 -5.62
C GLY A 188 -4.78 -21.42 -5.98
N GLN A 189 -4.43 -22.21 -6.99
CA GLN A 189 -3.08 -22.37 -7.50
C GLN A 189 -2.53 -21.08 -8.10
N LEU A 190 -3.35 -20.31 -8.82
CA LEU A 190 -3.01 -19.01 -9.35
C LEU A 190 -2.69 -18.04 -8.19
N ALA A 191 -3.53 -18.02 -7.16
CA ALA A 191 -3.37 -17.11 -6.01
C ALA A 191 -2.04 -17.33 -5.27
N VAL A 192 -1.64 -18.58 -5.04
CA VAL A 192 -0.33 -18.92 -4.43
C VAL A 192 0.85 -18.39 -5.25
N ARG A 193 0.68 -18.25 -6.57
CA ARG A 193 1.70 -17.78 -7.50
C ARG A 193 1.54 -16.30 -7.89
N THR A 194 0.73 -15.54 -7.18
CA THR A 194 0.51 -14.12 -7.46
C THR A 194 1.36 -13.27 -6.54
N ASP A 195 2.22 -12.47 -7.13
CA ASP A 195 3.11 -11.55 -6.40
C ASP A 195 2.32 -10.49 -5.63
N THR A 196 2.77 -10.20 -4.42
CA THR A 196 2.33 -9.04 -3.63
C THR A 196 3.35 -7.93 -3.79
N TRP A 197 3.05 -6.97 -4.67
CA TRP A 197 3.97 -5.88 -5.03
C TRP A 197 4.52 -5.17 -3.79
N MET A 198 5.85 -4.99 -3.76
CA MET A 198 6.60 -4.37 -2.67
C MET A 198 6.48 -5.10 -1.31
N GLY A 199 5.95 -6.32 -1.29
CA GLY A 199 5.79 -7.10 -0.05
C GLY A 199 7.09 -7.47 0.65
N GLN A 200 8.23 -7.36 -0.04
CA GLN A 200 9.56 -7.64 0.52
C GLN A 200 10.36 -6.39 0.83
N SER A 201 9.86 -5.21 0.49
CA SER A 201 10.61 -3.96 0.59
C SER A 201 10.99 -3.63 2.03
N ILE A 202 12.17 -3.08 2.19
CA ILE A 202 12.61 -2.39 3.40
C ILE A 202 12.76 -0.92 3.05
N LYS A 203 12.00 -0.07 3.71
CA LYS A 203 12.09 1.38 3.55
C LYS A 203 12.76 2.01 4.74
N PHE A 204 13.50 3.07 4.52
CA PHE A 204 14.05 3.91 5.57
C PHE A 204 13.74 5.38 5.30
N ALA A 205 13.80 6.18 6.35
CA ALA A 205 13.80 7.63 6.26
C ALA A 205 14.69 8.25 7.34
N LEU A 206 15.33 9.35 6.96
CA LEU A 206 16.17 10.18 7.80
C LEU A 206 15.63 11.61 7.78
N THR A 207 15.34 12.21 8.93
CA THR A 207 14.95 13.61 9.03
C THR A 207 16.14 14.50 9.39
N TYR A 208 16.14 15.73 8.90
CA TYR A 208 17.25 16.65 9.05
C TYR A 208 16.77 18.08 9.36
N PRO A 209 17.56 18.89 10.09
CA PRO A 209 17.24 20.29 10.35
C PRO A 209 17.40 21.17 9.10
N ARG A 210 18.20 20.74 8.13
CA ARG A 210 18.42 21.43 6.86
C ARG A 210 18.72 20.43 5.74
N PRO A 211 18.43 20.78 4.48
CA PRO A 211 18.63 19.88 3.33
C PRO A 211 20.07 19.98 2.79
N PHE A 212 21.06 19.56 3.57
CA PHE A 212 22.48 19.65 3.24
C PHE A 212 22.84 19.05 1.88
N TRP A 213 22.12 18.00 1.45
CA TRP A 213 22.34 17.36 0.14
C TRP A 213 22.03 18.28 -1.05
N ARG A 214 21.34 19.39 -0.85
CA ARG A 214 21.01 20.36 -1.90
C ARG A 214 22.13 21.38 -2.12
N GLU A 215 23.07 21.52 -1.19
CA GLU A 215 24.11 22.58 -1.21
C GLU A 215 25.04 22.44 -2.42
N GLU A 216 25.29 21.23 -2.91
CA GLU A 216 26.15 20.96 -4.08
C GLU A 216 25.35 20.71 -5.38
N GLY A 217 24.08 21.11 -5.45
CA GLY A 217 23.23 20.93 -6.62
C GLY A 217 22.65 19.52 -6.77
N SER A 218 22.88 18.63 -5.77
CA SER A 218 22.25 17.32 -5.74
C SER A 218 20.74 17.42 -5.49
N SER A 219 20.01 16.53 -6.12
CA SER A 219 18.56 16.39 -5.95
C SER A 219 18.16 15.66 -4.66
N GLY A 220 19.11 15.10 -3.90
CA GLY A 220 18.83 14.09 -2.88
C GLY A 220 18.47 12.70 -3.47
N THR A 221 18.51 12.57 -4.80
CA THR A 221 18.33 11.28 -5.46
C THR A 221 19.65 10.51 -5.46
N PHE A 222 19.59 9.28 -4.99
CA PHE A 222 20.70 8.36 -4.93
C PHE A 222 20.31 7.01 -5.52
N PHE A 223 21.18 6.45 -6.36
CA PHE A 223 21.05 5.09 -6.89
C PHE A 223 22.34 4.32 -6.64
N SER A 224 22.23 3.08 -6.23
CA SER A 224 23.41 2.23 -6.00
C SER A 224 23.17 0.79 -6.45
N ASN A 225 24.20 0.23 -7.06
CA ASN A 225 24.31 -1.20 -7.35
C ASN A 225 25.20 -1.94 -6.33
N ALA A 226 25.65 -1.26 -5.28
CA ALA A 226 26.74 -1.74 -4.44
C ALA A 226 26.46 -1.82 -2.96
N GLY A 227 25.44 -1.15 -2.49
CA GLY A 227 25.32 -1.00 -1.05
C GLY A 227 23.97 -1.35 -0.48
N PRO A 228 23.79 -1.21 0.84
CA PRO A 228 22.50 -1.48 1.45
C PRO A 228 21.38 -0.56 0.94
N VAL A 229 21.65 0.70 0.64
CA VAL A 229 20.68 1.60 0.00
C VAL A 229 20.72 1.37 -1.50
N VAL A 230 19.59 0.98 -2.08
CA VAL A 230 19.48 0.76 -3.54
C VAL A 230 18.98 2.01 -4.26
N GLU A 231 18.06 2.74 -3.64
CA GLU A 231 17.59 4.03 -4.13
C GLU A 231 17.14 4.92 -2.98
N MET A 232 17.28 6.24 -3.13
CA MET A 232 16.85 7.24 -2.14
C MET A 232 16.46 8.54 -2.86
N TYR A 233 15.56 9.31 -2.22
CA TYR A 233 15.01 10.55 -2.75
C TYR A 233 14.87 11.60 -1.66
N ASP A 234 14.93 12.86 -2.06
CA ASP A 234 14.49 13.99 -1.23
C ASP A 234 13.02 13.79 -0.84
N HIS A 235 12.75 13.86 0.44
CA HIS A 235 11.42 13.63 1.01
C HIS A 235 10.94 14.79 1.88
N ALA A 236 11.36 16.01 1.53
CA ALA A 236 10.84 17.22 2.15
C ALA A 236 9.31 17.27 2.03
N ASP A 237 8.66 17.97 2.95
CA ASP A 237 7.23 18.19 2.90
C ASP A 237 6.82 19.15 1.76
N ALA A 238 5.52 19.36 1.61
CA ALA A 238 4.99 20.20 0.53
C ALA A 238 5.27 21.70 0.73
N SER A 239 5.56 22.13 1.95
CA SER A 239 5.94 23.52 2.27
C SER A 239 7.45 23.77 2.09
N ASP A 240 8.23 22.71 1.96
CA ASP A 240 9.70 22.74 1.91
C ASP A 240 10.32 23.32 3.20
N GLU A 241 9.64 23.12 4.33
CA GLU A 241 10.10 23.59 5.66
C GLU A 241 10.67 22.45 6.51
N HIS A 242 10.25 21.19 6.24
CA HIS A 242 10.71 20.01 6.94
C HIS A 242 11.39 19.05 5.97
N TYR A 243 12.59 18.63 6.31
CA TYR A 243 13.49 17.94 5.39
C TYR A 243 13.71 16.49 5.79
N ALA A 244 13.63 15.60 4.81
CA ALA A 244 13.94 14.20 4.98
C ALA A 244 14.57 13.62 3.71
N LEU A 245 15.35 12.56 3.88
CA LEU A 245 15.74 11.63 2.84
C LEU A 245 15.02 10.33 3.08
N LYS A 246 14.46 9.74 2.04
CA LYS A 246 13.75 8.47 2.12
C LYS A 246 14.19 7.54 1.00
N GLY A 247 14.39 6.28 1.33
CA GLY A 247 14.87 5.31 0.35
C GLY A 247 14.44 3.88 0.65
N PHE A 248 15.05 2.98 -0.12
CA PHE A 248 14.88 1.55 0.00
C PHE A 248 16.22 0.91 0.32
N VAL A 249 16.16 -0.04 1.22
CA VAL A 249 17.28 -0.90 1.60
C VAL A 249 17.13 -2.24 0.90
N ASP A 250 18.24 -2.85 0.53
CA ASP A 250 18.29 -4.18 -0.05
C ASP A 250 17.51 -5.17 0.84
N PRO A 251 16.51 -5.88 0.29
CA PRO A 251 15.73 -6.86 1.04
C PRO A 251 16.55 -7.95 1.73
N GLU A 252 17.75 -8.27 1.27
CA GLU A 252 18.64 -9.24 1.92
C GLU A 252 19.05 -8.84 3.33
N LEU A 253 18.99 -7.53 3.66
CA LEU A 253 19.28 -7.03 4.99
C LEU A 253 18.12 -7.22 5.99
N TYR A 254 17.08 -7.93 5.60
CA TYR A 254 15.95 -8.25 6.47
C TYR A 254 16.38 -8.90 7.79
N ALA A 255 17.36 -9.79 7.76
CA ALA A 255 17.84 -10.53 8.93
C ALA A 255 18.60 -9.65 9.95
N LEU A 256 19.05 -8.46 9.54
CA LEU A 256 19.75 -7.54 10.45
C LEU A 256 18.76 -6.87 11.40
N SER A 257 19.26 -6.52 12.61
CA SER A 257 18.52 -5.63 13.51
C SER A 257 18.33 -4.24 12.92
N GLY A 258 17.32 -3.49 13.36
CA GLY A 258 17.08 -2.11 12.90
C GLY A 258 18.32 -1.22 13.10
N SER A 259 19.03 -1.34 14.23
CA SER A 259 20.26 -0.59 14.49
C SER A 259 21.40 -0.96 13.54
N ALA A 260 21.53 -2.24 13.19
CA ALA A 260 22.54 -2.69 12.24
C ALA A 260 22.22 -2.21 10.81
N ARG A 261 20.94 -2.22 10.41
CA ARG A 261 20.51 -1.63 9.14
C ARG A 261 20.76 -0.12 9.10
N GLN A 262 20.42 0.60 10.17
CA GLN A 262 20.70 2.04 10.30
C GLN A 262 22.17 2.35 10.08
N GLU A 263 23.08 1.65 10.77
CA GLU A 263 24.51 1.90 10.64
C GLU A 263 25.02 1.57 9.23
N ALA A 264 24.51 0.50 8.61
CA ALA A 264 24.85 0.15 7.24
C ALA A 264 24.42 1.25 6.25
N VAL A 265 23.20 1.77 6.40
CA VAL A 265 22.67 2.89 5.60
C VAL A 265 23.54 4.14 5.79
N LEU A 266 23.81 4.53 7.04
CA LEU A 266 24.59 5.72 7.34
C LEU A 266 26.02 5.64 6.79
N LYS A 267 26.68 4.48 6.93
CA LYS A 267 28.04 4.26 6.41
C LYS A 267 28.13 4.42 4.89
N GLN A 268 27.14 3.91 4.15
CA GLN A 268 27.10 4.07 2.69
C GLN A 268 26.83 5.52 2.31
N LEU A 269 25.81 6.14 2.92
CA LEU A 269 25.44 7.52 2.59
C LEU A 269 26.54 8.52 3.00
N GLU A 270 27.26 8.26 4.09
CA GLU A 270 28.42 9.06 4.50
C GLU A 270 29.56 9.04 3.46
N LYS A 271 29.79 7.87 2.85
CA LYS A 271 30.75 7.75 1.74
C LYS A 271 30.32 8.57 0.51
N ALA A 272 29.01 8.70 0.27
CA ALA A 272 28.46 9.39 -0.89
C ALA A 272 28.26 10.91 -0.67
N TYR A 273 27.88 11.34 0.55
CA TYR A 273 27.48 12.70 0.88
C TYR A 273 28.34 13.35 1.99
N GLY A 274 29.34 12.64 2.51
CA GLY A 274 30.19 13.14 3.60
C GLY A 274 29.52 13.07 4.98
N ALA A 275 30.23 13.58 5.99
CA ALA A 275 29.86 13.48 7.40
C ALA A 275 28.52 14.13 7.77
N SER A 276 28.02 15.06 6.96
CA SER A 276 26.75 15.76 7.20
C SER A 276 25.54 14.81 7.26
N VAL A 277 25.65 13.62 6.65
CA VAL A 277 24.63 12.55 6.74
C VAL A 277 24.34 12.15 8.19
N ARG A 278 25.34 12.22 9.07
CA ARG A 278 25.18 11.83 10.48
C ARG A 278 24.49 12.89 11.35
N ASN A 279 24.22 14.07 10.80
CA ASN A 279 23.51 15.15 11.51
C ASN A 279 21.98 15.00 11.42
N PHE A 280 21.49 13.77 11.28
CA PHE A 280 20.06 13.48 11.25
C PHE A 280 19.43 13.67 12.63
N THR A 281 18.14 14.05 12.66
CA THR A 281 17.34 14.18 13.89
C THR A 281 16.62 12.89 14.25
N SER A 282 16.19 12.12 13.25
CA SER A 282 15.63 10.81 13.48
C SER A 282 15.92 9.85 12.31
N TYR A 283 15.97 8.57 12.63
CA TYR A 283 15.97 7.46 11.67
C TYR A 283 14.82 6.54 11.96
N VAL A 284 14.12 6.13 10.92
CA VAL A 284 13.11 5.08 10.99
C VAL A 284 13.29 4.12 9.82
N ASP A 285 13.03 2.84 10.06
CA ASP A 285 12.87 1.87 8.98
C ASP A 285 11.60 1.05 9.14
N ARG A 286 11.09 0.55 8.02
CA ARG A 286 9.91 -0.31 7.95
C ARG A 286 10.19 -1.49 7.04
N THR A 287 10.15 -2.68 7.61
CA THR A 287 10.27 -3.93 6.88
C THR A 287 8.89 -4.46 6.56
N TRP A 288 8.55 -4.54 5.27
CA TRP A 288 7.30 -5.15 4.82
C TRP A 288 7.40 -6.67 4.71
N ARG A 289 8.59 -7.19 4.49
CA ARG A 289 8.86 -8.62 4.59
C ARG A 289 8.56 -9.11 6.00
N GLY A 290 7.81 -10.20 6.12
CA GLY A 290 7.38 -10.73 7.42
C GLY A 290 6.20 -10.01 8.05
N GLU A 291 5.64 -8.96 7.42
CA GLU A 291 4.37 -8.37 7.82
C GLU A 291 3.22 -9.35 7.52
N LYS A 292 2.84 -10.12 8.55
CA LYS A 292 1.93 -11.28 8.45
C LYS A 292 0.59 -11.02 7.76
N ASN A 293 0.13 -9.77 7.78
CA ASN A 293 -1.13 -9.37 7.14
C ASN A 293 -0.92 -8.71 5.75
N THR A 294 0.27 -8.82 5.17
CA THR A 294 0.59 -8.27 3.86
C THR A 294 1.38 -9.25 3.02
N SER A 295 2.45 -9.83 3.57
CA SER A 295 3.44 -10.62 2.86
C SER A 295 3.45 -12.06 3.34
N SER A 296 3.89 -12.92 2.45
CA SER A 296 4.10 -14.35 2.67
C SER A 296 5.58 -14.70 2.61
N PRO A 297 6.01 -15.74 3.32
CA PRO A 297 7.34 -16.31 3.16
C PRO A 297 7.66 -16.83 1.75
N LEU A 298 6.62 -17.13 0.94
CA LEU A 298 6.78 -17.59 -0.43
C LEU A 298 7.04 -16.47 -1.43
N ALA A 299 6.83 -15.21 -1.06
CA ALA A 299 7.02 -14.04 -1.91
C ALA A 299 8.45 -13.95 -2.49
N ASP A 300 9.45 -14.53 -1.81
CA ASP A 300 10.85 -14.56 -2.27
C ASP A 300 11.08 -15.32 -3.58
N ARG A 301 10.10 -16.11 -4.03
CA ARG A 301 10.21 -16.98 -5.20
C ARG A 301 9.44 -16.45 -6.41
N LEU A 302 8.72 -15.34 -6.26
CA LEU A 302 7.87 -14.80 -7.30
C LEU A 302 8.56 -13.64 -8.02
N VAL A 303 8.34 -13.57 -9.33
CA VAL A 303 8.79 -12.43 -10.13
C VAL A 303 7.89 -11.24 -9.84
N PRO A 304 8.43 -10.01 -9.73
CA PRO A 304 7.62 -8.81 -9.55
C PRO A 304 6.46 -8.73 -10.56
N HIS A 305 5.26 -8.40 -10.05
CA HIS A 305 4.00 -8.35 -10.80
C HIS A 305 3.49 -9.69 -11.39
N GLN A 306 4.11 -10.81 -11.03
CA GLN A 306 3.66 -12.11 -11.53
C GLN A 306 2.17 -12.35 -11.24
N ASN A 307 1.41 -12.71 -12.27
CA ASN A 307 -0.02 -13.02 -12.23
C ASN A 307 -0.96 -11.91 -11.70
N GLN A 308 -0.44 -10.72 -11.44
CA GLN A 308 -1.31 -9.60 -11.08
C GLN A 308 -2.24 -9.24 -12.24
N GLY A 309 -3.47 -8.81 -11.93
CA GLY A 309 -4.46 -8.44 -12.93
C GLY A 309 -5.12 -9.62 -13.66
N HIS A 310 -4.85 -10.87 -13.24
CA HIS A 310 -5.41 -12.03 -13.92
C HIS A 310 -6.95 -11.99 -13.93
N PRO A 311 -7.63 -12.34 -15.07
CA PRO A 311 -9.07 -12.25 -15.22
C PRO A 311 -9.87 -13.02 -14.15
N ALA A 312 -9.38 -14.17 -13.70
CA ALA A 312 -10.03 -14.98 -12.68
C ALA A 312 -10.36 -14.19 -11.40
N TYR A 313 -9.50 -13.23 -10.98
CA TYR A 313 -9.76 -12.40 -9.81
C TYR A 313 -10.92 -11.41 -9.98
N ARG A 314 -11.45 -11.26 -11.19
CA ARG A 314 -12.56 -10.35 -11.49
C ARG A 314 -13.91 -11.08 -11.60
N LEU A 315 -13.90 -12.39 -11.56
CA LEU A 315 -15.12 -13.20 -11.60
C LEU A 315 -15.84 -13.16 -10.24
N PRO A 316 -17.19 -13.18 -10.26
CA PRO A 316 -17.96 -13.40 -9.05
C PRO A 316 -17.96 -14.91 -8.71
N TYR A 317 -17.69 -15.23 -7.45
CA TYR A 317 -17.76 -16.58 -6.91
C TYR A 317 -19.03 -16.75 -6.06
N TRP A 318 -19.41 -18.01 -5.79
CA TRP A 318 -20.59 -18.34 -4.99
C TRP A 318 -21.86 -17.64 -5.47
N ASN A 319 -22.10 -17.65 -6.78
CA ASN A 319 -23.23 -16.95 -7.41
C ASN A 319 -23.28 -15.44 -7.06
N GLY A 320 -22.12 -14.80 -6.99
CA GLY A 320 -22.00 -13.37 -6.71
C GLY A 320 -21.89 -13.00 -5.24
N ARG A 321 -21.89 -13.98 -4.33
CA ARG A 321 -21.76 -13.73 -2.90
C ARG A 321 -20.33 -13.55 -2.42
N LEU A 322 -19.33 -13.93 -3.22
CA LEU A 322 -17.91 -13.74 -2.92
C LEU A 322 -17.22 -13.01 -4.07
N LEU A 323 -16.65 -11.86 -3.77
CA LEU A 323 -15.98 -10.97 -4.73
C LEU A 323 -14.57 -10.64 -4.25
N MET A 324 -13.66 -10.30 -5.20
CA MET A 324 -12.31 -9.84 -4.90
C MET A 324 -12.12 -8.41 -5.41
N ALA A 325 -11.56 -7.53 -4.58
CA ALA A 325 -11.34 -6.12 -4.89
C ALA A 325 -9.94 -5.61 -4.52
N GLY A 326 -9.00 -6.50 -4.14
CA GLY A 326 -7.62 -6.12 -3.86
C GLY A 326 -6.92 -5.50 -5.08
N THR A 327 -5.85 -4.76 -4.87
CA THR A 327 -5.12 -4.09 -5.96
C THR A 327 -4.60 -5.08 -6.99
N GLU A 328 -4.21 -6.29 -6.59
CA GLU A 328 -3.76 -7.36 -7.47
C GLU A 328 -4.86 -7.86 -8.43
N THR A 329 -6.12 -7.53 -8.17
CA THR A 329 -7.26 -7.93 -9.02
C THR A 329 -7.57 -6.94 -10.16
N ALA A 330 -6.94 -5.76 -10.15
CA ALA A 330 -7.16 -4.73 -11.16
C ALA A 330 -6.54 -5.12 -12.50
N ALA A 331 -7.23 -4.84 -13.61
CA ALA A 331 -6.72 -5.11 -14.95
C ALA A 331 -5.54 -4.22 -15.34
N GLU A 332 -5.49 -3.02 -14.77
CA GLU A 332 -4.46 -2.02 -15.00
C GLU A 332 -3.92 -1.53 -13.66
N PHE A 333 -2.63 -1.23 -13.61
CA PHE A 333 -1.94 -0.76 -12.40
C PHE A 333 -2.12 -1.67 -11.19
N ALA A 334 -2.20 -2.99 -11.41
CA ALA A 334 -2.24 -3.95 -10.31
C ALA A 334 -1.01 -3.79 -9.40
N GLY A 335 -1.19 -3.94 -8.09
CA GLY A 335 -0.15 -3.69 -7.10
C GLY A 335 -0.03 -2.23 -6.64
N TYR A 336 -0.49 -1.26 -7.42
CA TYR A 336 -0.43 0.18 -7.12
C TYR A 336 -1.69 0.71 -6.40
N MET A 337 -1.61 1.93 -5.86
CA MET A 337 -2.78 2.64 -5.30
C MET A 337 -3.89 2.81 -6.34
N GLU A 338 -3.53 3.09 -7.60
CA GLU A 338 -4.48 3.18 -8.72
C GLU A 338 -5.26 1.88 -8.88
N GLY A 339 -4.58 0.73 -8.89
CA GLY A 339 -5.22 -0.58 -8.98
C GLY A 339 -6.17 -0.86 -7.81
N ALA A 340 -5.82 -0.40 -6.61
CA ALA A 340 -6.68 -0.51 -5.43
C ALA A 340 -8.02 0.24 -5.63
N VAL A 341 -7.96 1.46 -6.16
CA VAL A 341 -9.15 2.26 -6.46
C VAL A 341 -9.97 1.63 -7.59
N ARG A 342 -9.32 1.21 -8.69
CA ARG A 342 -10.00 0.58 -9.84
C ARG A 342 -10.69 -0.74 -9.46
N GLY A 343 -10.03 -1.58 -8.67
CA GLY A 343 -10.60 -2.83 -8.16
C GLY A 343 -11.85 -2.59 -7.32
N ALA A 344 -11.78 -1.64 -6.41
CA ALA A 344 -12.90 -1.22 -5.57
C ALA A 344 -14.08 -0.65 -6.39
N GLU A 345 -13.81 0.23 -7.35
CA GLU A 345 -14.85 0.81 -8.21
C GLU A 345 -15.54 -0.23 -9.10
N ARG A 346 -14.79 -1.21 -9.60
CA ARG A 346 -15.36 -2.34 -10.36
C ARG A 346 -16.37 -3.11 -9.51
N VAL A 347 -15.99 -3.48 -8.29
CA VAL A 347 -16.87 -4.23 -7.38
C VAL A 347 -18.05 -3.38 -6.91
N ALA A 348 -17.86 -2.09 -6.66
CA ALA A 348 -18.97 -1.18 -6.32
C ALA A 348 -20.03 -1.10 -7.43
N ARG A 349 -19.60 -1.04 -8.70
CA ARG A 349 -20.53 -1.10 -9.85
C ARG A 349 -21.29 -2.42 -9.91
N TYR A 350 -20.59 -3.54 -9.74
CA TYR A 350 -21.22 -4.86 -9.72
C TYR A 350 -22.31 -4.97 -8.64
N ILE A 351 -21.99 -4.58 -7.40
CA ILE A 351 -22.94 -4.67 -6.28
C ILE A 351 -24.18 -3.79 -6.51
N ARG A 352 -24.00 -2.58 -7.08
CA ARG A 352 -25.15 -1.70 -7.40
C ARG A 352 -26.02 -2.24 -8.51
N SER A 353 -25.43 -2.82 -9.56
CA SER A 353 -26.21 -3.38 -10.69
C SER A 353 -26.99 -4.63 -10.30
N ALA A 354 -26.43 -5.46 -9.40
CA ALA A 354 -27.11 -6.67 -8.89
C ALA A 354 -28.34 -6.35 -8.02
N SER A 355 -28.43 -5.09 -7.51
CA SER A 355 -29.55 -4.64 -6.64
C SER A 355 -30.68 -3.99 -7.41
N SER A 356 -30.54 -3.70 -8.70
CA SER A 356 -31.63 -3.23 -9.54
C SER A 356 -32.55 -4.41 -9.85
N PRO A 357 -33.88 -4.30 -9.61
CA PRO A 357 -34.79 -5.37 -10.02
C PRO A 357 -34.58 -5.62 -11.52
N ARG A 358 -34.39 -6.88 -11.90
CA ARG A 358 -34.45 -7.27 -13.31
C ARG A 358 -35.89 -7.01 -13.75
N THR A 359 -36.12 -5.88 -14.44
CA THR A 359 -37.39 -5.58 -15.14
C THR A 359 -37.61 -6.56 -16.28
#